data_a05456d6061fc8b7f4bff5a051de02d3
#
_entry.id   a05456d6061fc8b7f4bff5a051de02d3
#
_cell.length_a   1.000
_cell.length_b   1.000
_cell.length_c   1.000
_cell.angle_alpha   90.00
_cell.angle_beta   90.00
_cell.angle_gamma   90.00
#
_symmetry.space_group_name_H-M   'P 1'
#
loop_
_entity.id
_entity.type
_entity.pdbx_description
1 polymer ?
#
loop_
_entity_poly.entity_id
_entity_poly.type
_entity_poly.pdbx_seq_one_letter_code
_entity_poly.pdbx_strand_id
1 'polypeptide(L)'
;MTTSRANIVCFLCIGAAVAVAVYLYPVLPEQIPTHWNIDGEVDDYTAKPWGVVILPVAALFSFVIMRLIPIISPKGYRTDEFMGVVNVFTVAIVGFMSGVAILVLLEANGQDVHINEMIFTGVGLLFIVLGNYAGKVRKNFFIGIRTPWTLASDEVWSRTHRLGGRIFILIGLFMILNGFMRFPVQWLIASIVIVALVPIVYSFVIYRRIEGFEPDEAAKPDYDSPAES
;
A
#
# COMPACT_ATOMS: atom_id res chain seq x y z
N MET A 1 6.47 -12.72 -10.78
CA MET A 1 7.57 -13.15 -9.87
C MET A 1 7.10 -14.37 -9.08
N THR A 2 7.95 -15.41 -8.90
CA THR A 2 7.62 -16.59 -8.08
C THR A 2 7.69 -16.25 -6.60
N THR A 3 6.94 -16.99 -5.76
CA THR A 3 6.91 -16.77 -4.31
C THR A 3 8.29 -16.97 -3.66
N SER A 4 9.03 -18.00 -4.10
CA SER A 4 10.39 -18.24 -3.59
C SER A 4 11.33 -17.07 -3.87
N ARG A 5 11.32 -16.52 -5.07
CA ARG A 5 12.14 -15.33 -5.41
C ARG A 5 11.72 -14.11 -4.59
N ALA A 6 10.41 -13.90 -4.40
CA ALA A 6 9.92 -12.81 -3.56
C ALA A 6 10.38 -12.95 -2.11
N ASN A 7 10.31 -14.16 -1.54
CA ASN A 7 10.78 -14.41 -0.19
C ASN A 7 12.27 -14.11 -0.04
N ILE A 8 13.10 -14.59 -0.96
CA ILE A 8 14.54 -14.32 -0.96
C ILE A 8 14.80 -12.81 -0.95
N VAL A 9 14.16 -12.06 -1.85
CA VAL A 9 14.35 -10.61 -1.93
C VAL A 9 13.91 -9.93 -0.63
N CYS A 10 12.74 -10.30 -0.06
CA CYS A 10 12.27 -9.74 1.20
C CYS A 10 13.25 -10.03 2.35
N PHE A 11 13.75 -11.25 2.47
CA PHE A 11 14.73 -11.60 3.52
C PHE A 11 16.06 -10.87 3.32
N LEU A 12 16.49 -10.65 2.09
CA LEU A 12 17.67 -9.84 1.80
C LEU A 12 17.48 -8.38 2.21
N CYS A 13 16.30 -7.78 1.91
CA CYS A 13 15.99 -6.41 2.32
C CYS A 13 15.95 -6.26 3.84
N ILE A 14 15.21 -7.14 4.54
CA ILE A 14 15.12 -7.13 6.01
C ILE A 14 16.51 -7.40 6.62
N GLY A 15 17.23 -8.38 6.10
CA GLY A 15 18.57 -8.73 6.55
C GLY A 15 19.56 -7.56 6.40
N ALA A 16 19.49 -6.83 5.30
CA ALA A 16 20.29 -5.62 5.09
C ALA A 16 19.97 -4.53 6.12
N ALA A 17 18.67 -4.26 6.38
CA ALA A 17 18.26 -3.28 7.39
C ALA A 17 18.74 -3.69 8.79
N VAL A 18 18.59 -4.97 9.15
CA VAL A 18 19.08 -5.49 10.43
C VAL A 18 20.61 -5.43 10.52
N ALA A 19 21.33 -5.77 9.45
CA ALA A 19 22.78 -5.69 9.42
C ALA A 19 23.29 -4.25 9.62
N VAL A 20 22.68 -3.27 8.97
CA VAL A 20 22.99 -1.84 9.16
C VAL A 20 22.67 -1.43 10.60
N ALA A 21 21.52 -1.85 11.14
CA ALA A 21 21.14 -1.58 12.51
C ALA A 21 22.17 -2.09 13.52
N VAL A 22 22.57 -3.35 13.39
CA VAL A 22 23.58 -3.97 14.27
C VAL A 22 24.94 -3.27 14.13
N TYR A 23 25.36 -2.99 12.89
CA TYR A 23 26.64 -2.34 12.62
C TYR A 23 26.74 -0.94 13.21
N LEU A 24 25.67 -0.15 13.06
CA LEU A 24 25.65 1.25 13.54
C LEU A 24 25.31 1.35 15.04
N TYR A 25 24.68 0.33 15.63
CA TYR A 25 24.18 0.39 17.01
C TYR A 25 25.18 0.97 18.03
N PRO A 26 26.47 0.60 18.04
CA PRO A 26 27.43 1.13 19.04
C PRO A 26 27.67 2.64 18.93
N VAL A 27 27.53 3.21 17.72
CA VAL A 27 27.86 4.62 17.43
C VAL A 27 26.63 5.53 17.31
N LEU A 28 25.42 4.96 17.26
CA LEU A 28 24.18 5.72 17.20
C LEU A 28 23.93 6.50 18.49
N PRO A 29 23.29 7.71 18.42
CA PRO A 29 22.89 8.49 19.59
C PRO A 29 21.80 7.76 20.40
N GLU A 30 21.60 8.16 21.66
CA GLU A 30 20.58 7.59 22.55
C GLU A 30 19.13 7.87 22.10
N GLN A 31 18.95 8.87 21.25
CA GLN A 31 17.68 9.29 20.67
C GLN A 31 17.77 9.19 19.13
N ILE A 32 16.93 8.37 18.52
CA ILE A 32 16.84 8.19 17.07
C ILE A 32 15.71 9.07 16.54
N PRO A 33 15.91 9.91 15.50
CA PRO A 33 14.84 10.65 14.86
C PRO A 33 13.83 9.68 14.24
N THR A 34 12.54 9.88 14.53
CA THR A 34 11.47 8.98 14.05
C THR A 34 10.33 9.71 13.38
N HIS A 35 10.30 11.03 13.48
CA HIS A 35 9.32 11.85 12.78
C HIS A 35 9.98 13.14 12.27
N TRP A 36 9.53 13.60 11.10
CA TRP A 36 9.93 14.86 10.46
C TRP A 36 8.67 15.65 10.14
N ASN A 37 8.70 16.92 10.47
CA ASN A 37 7.63 17.85 10.13
C ASN A 37 7.58 18.10 8.60
N ILE A 38 6.62 18.90 8.15
CA ILE A 38 6.41 19.19 6.74
C ILE A 38 7.57 19.96 6.09
N ASP A 39 8.34 20.69 6.88
CA ASP A 39 9.52 21.44 6.45
C ASP A 39 10.77 20.54 6.38
N GLY A 40 10.63 19.31 6.89
CA GLY A 40 11.67 18.28 6.89
C GLY A 40 12.60 18.35 8.08
N GLU A 41 12.22 19.09 9.11
CA GLU A 41 12.95 19.15 10.37
C GLU A 41 12.50 18.02 11.29
N VAL A 42 13.43 17.43 12.02
CA VAL A 42 13.10 16.40 13.01
C VAL A 42 12.34 17.04 14.17
N ASP A 43 11.15 16.57 14.44
CA ASP A 43 10.29 17.08 15.51
C ASP A 43 9.89 16.03 16.56
N ASP A 44 10.28 14.74 16.35
CA ASP A 44 10.13 13.70 17.36
C ASP A 44 11.26 12.68 17.31
N TYR A 45 11.57 12.11 18.47
CA TYR A 45 12.66 11.17 18.69
C TYR A 45 12.17 9.97 19.49
N THR A 46 12.73 8.81 19.21
CA THR A 46 12.48 7.57 19.94
C THR A 46 13.77 7.06 20.58
N ALA A 47 13.68 6.54 21.78
CA ALA A 47 14.84 5.92 22.48
C ALA A 47 15.49 4.87 21.58
N LYS A 48 16.84 4.87 21.51
CA LYS A 48 17.67 4.04 20.65
C LYS A 48 17.23 2.59 20.51
N PRO A 49 16.93 1.84 21.60
CA PRO A 49 16.55 0.43 21.45
C PRO A 49 15.30 0.22 20.62
N TRP A 50 14.34 1.14 20.70
CA TRP A 50 13.09 1.08 19.94
C TRP A 50 13.22 1.69 18.55
N GLY A 51 13.89 2.84 18.43
CA GLY A 51 14.09 3.52 17.14
C GLY A 51 14.81 2.64 16.12
N VAL A 52 15.72 1.78 16.58
CA VAL A 52 16.47 0.86 15.71
C VAL A 52 15.64 -0.33 15.23
N VAL A 53 14.67 -0.82 16.03
CA VAL A 53 13.94 -2.06 15.73
C VAL A 53 12.56 -1.86 15.10
N ILE A 54 11.93 -0.72 15.29
CA ILE A 54 10.53 -0.47 14.85
C ILE A 54 10.35 -0.75 13.37
N LEU A 55 11.18 -0.17 12.50
CA LEU A 55 11.02 -0.31 11.05
C LEU A 55 11.38 -1.71 10.52
N PRO A 56 12.49 -2.34 10.93
CA PRO A 56 12.75 -3.74 10.58
C PRO A 56 11.66 -4.71 11.03
N VAL A 57 11.11 -4.51 12.25
CA VAL A 57 9.97 -5.29 12.75
C VAL A 57 8.72 -5.04 11.94
N ALA A 58 8.42 -3.80 11.59
CA ALA A 58 7.29 -3.46 10.72
C ALA A 58 7.42 -4.06 9.32
N ALA A 59 8.64 -4.11 8.76
CA ALA A 59 8.91 -4.77 7.48
C ALA A 59 8.66 -6.29 7.57
N LEU A 60 9.14 -6.93 8.64
CA LEU A 60 8.89 -8.35 8.90
C LEU A 60 7.39 -8.64 9.12
N PHE A 61 6.72 -7.81 9.90
CA PHE A 61 5.27 -7.92 10.13
C PHE A 61 4.48 -7.81 8.81
N SER A 62 4.82 -6.82 7.97
CA SER A 62 4.22 -6.66 6.64
C SER A 62 4.45 -7.88 5.76
N PHE A 63 5.66 -8.46 5.79
CA PHE A 63 5.95 -9.71 5.09
C PHE A 63 5.06 -10.86 5.57
N VAL A 64 4.95 -11.05 6.89
CA VAL A 64 4.12 -12.12 7.48
C VAL A 64 2.65 -11.95 7.10
N ILE A 65 2.08 -10.74 7.24
CA ILE A 65 0.70 -10.46 6.85
C ILE A 65 0.47 -10.81 5.38
N MET A 66 1.35 -10.35 4.48
CA MET A 66 1.22 -10.64 3.05
C MET A 66 1.31 -12.13 2.72
N ARG A 67 2.02 -12.94 3.53
CA ARG A 67 2.09 -14.41 3.40
C ARG A 67 0.90 -15.12 4.01
N LEU A 68 0.23 -14.52 4.99
CA LEU A 68 -0.99 -15.09 5.57
C LEU A 68 -2.22 -14.87 4.68
N ILE A 69 -2.28 -13.79 3.88
CA ILE A 69 -3.43 -13.48 3.03
C ILE A 69 -3.91 -14.68 2.19
N PRO A 70 -3.07 -15.42 1.45
CA PRO A 70 -3.51 -16.58 0.67
C PRO A 70 -4.10 -17.71 1.53
N ILE A 71 -3.62 -17.85 2.77
CA ILE A 71 -4.01 -18.92 3.69
C ILE A 71 -5.40 -18.64 4.27
N ILE A 72 -5.66 -17.37 4.63
CA ILE A 72 -6.91 -16.94 5.30
C ILE A 72 -7.98 -16.49 4.32
N SER A 73 -7.70 -16.48 3.01
CA SER A 73 -8.65 -16.05 1.99
C SER A 73 -9.83 -17.02 1.88
N PRO A 74 -11.08 -16.54 1.96
CA PRO A 74 -12.26 -17.38 1.82
C PRO A 74 -12.36 -18.06 0.44
N LYS A 75 -13.09 -19.17 0.37
CA LYS A 75 -13.42 -19.82 -0.91
C LYS A 75 -14.13 -18.82 -1.85
N GLY A 76 -13.74 -18.80 -3.12
CA GLY A 76 -14.27 -17.85 -4.12
C GLY A 76 -13.54 -16.50 -4.18
N TYR A 77 -12.67 -16.18 -3.20
CA TYR A 77 -11.88 -14.93 -3.15
C TYR A 77 -10.38 -15.21 -3.03
N ARG A 78 -9.93 -16.34 -3.56
CA ARG A 78 -8.54 -16.81 -3.44
C ARG A 78 -7.59 -15.93 -4.23
N THR A 79 -6.43 -15.72 -3.65
CA THR A 79 -5.36 -14.88 -4.24
C THR A 79 -4.45 -15.64 -5.19
N ASP A 80 -4.63 -16.96 -5.34
CA ASP A 80 -3.78 -17.84 -6.17
C ASP A 80 -3.68 -17.35 -7.63
N GLU A 81 -4.79 -16.84 -8.18
CA GLU A 81 -4.87 -16.37 -9.57
C GLU A 81 -3.99 -15.14 -9.85
N PHE A 82 -3.68 -14.35 -8.81
CA PHE A 82 -2.83 -13.16 -8.95
C PHE A 82 -1.66 -13.12 -7.97
N MET A 83 -1.21 -14.31 -7.52
CA MET A 83 -0.10 -14.43 -6.57
C MET A 83 1.18 -13.71 -7.05
N GLY A 84 1.41 -13.64 -8.35
CA GLY A 84 2.51 -12.86 -8.93
C GLY A 84 2.43 -11.36 -8.57
N VAL A 85 1.22 -10.80 -8.49
CA VAL A 85 0.97 -9.40 -8.07
C VAL A 85 1.17 -9.26 -6.56
N VAL A 86 0.62 -10.18 -5.77
CA VAL A 86 0.84 -10.22 -4.30
C VAL A 86 2.32 -10.23 -3.98
N ASN A 87 3.10 -11.05 -4.69
CA ASN A 87 4.55 -11.12 -4.53
C ASN A 87 5.26 -9.79 -4.86
N VAL A 88 4.84 -9.09 -5.92
CA VAL A 88 5.39 -7.77 -6.27
C VAL A 88 5.06 -6.76 -5.17
N PHE A 89 3.82 -6.73 -4.70
CA PHE A 89 3.41 -5.83 -3.61
C PHE A 89 4.17 -6.12 -2.31
N THR A 90 4.35 -7.40 -1.97
CA THR A 90 5.15 -7.78 -0.79
C THR A 90 6.56 -7.22 -0.88
N VAL A 91 7.24 -7.45 -2.01
CA VAL A 91 8.63 -6.98 -2.20
C VAL A 91 8.69 -5.44 -2.20
N ALA A 92 7.73 -4.77 -2.83
CA ALA A 92 7.71 -3.30 -2.86
C ALA A 92 7.53 -2.70 -1.45
N ILE A 93 6.59 -3.23 -0.66
CA ILE A 93 6.32 -2.75 0.70
C ILE A 93 7.50 -3.06 1.64
N VAL A 94 7.98 -4.30 1.64
CA VAL A 94 9.09 -4.72 2.50
C VAL A 94 10.39 -3.99 2.12
N GLY A 95 10.64 -3.86 0.82
CA GLY A 95 11.80 -3.12 0.31
C GLY A 95 11.76 -1.65 0.69
N PHE A 96 10.59 -1.00 0.57
CA PHE A 96 10.40 0.39 0.99
C PHE A 96 10.65 0.55 2.50
N MET A 97 10.02 -0.28 3.35
CA MET A 97 10.19 -0.18 4.80
C MET A 97 11.63 -0.44 5.24
N SER A 98 12.29 -1.43 4.63
CA SER A 98 13.70 -1.72 4.89
C SER A 98 14.63 -0.58 4.42
N GLY A 99 14.31 0.03 3.28
CA GLY A 99 15.03 1.20 2.77
C GLY A 99 14.90 2.40 3.70
N VAL A 100 13.68 2.70 4.17
CA VAL A 100 13.44 3.78 5.14
C VAL A 100 14.18 3.50 6.46
N ALA A 101 14.19 2.25 6.94
CA ALA A 101 14.95 1.88 8.14
C ALA A 101 16.45 2.20 7.98
N ILE A 102 17.03 1.88 6.85
CA ILE A 102 18.44 2.18 6.55
C ILE A 102 18.67 3.69 6.51
N LEU A 103 17.82 4.45 5.80
CA LEU A 103 17.95 5.91 5.68
C LEU A 103 17.88 6.61 7.05
N VAL A 104 16.92 6.22 7.90
CA VAL A 104 16.77 6.76 9.27
C VAL A 104 18.02 6.51 10.10
N LEU A 105 18.62 5.32 10.03
CA LEU A 105 19.83 5.01 10.79
C LEU A 105 21.07 5.73 10.26
N LEU A 106 21.18 5.94 8.95
CA LEU A 106 22.25 6.73 8.35
C LEU A 106 22.15 8.20 8.74
N GLU A 107 20.94 8.77 8.71
CA GLU A 107 20.66 10.14 9.17
C GLU A 107 21.00 10.28 10.66
N ALA A 108 20.55 9.34 11.51
CA ALA A 108 20.85 9.33 12.94
C ALA A 108 22.35 9.22 13.22
N ASN A 109 23.11 8.61 12.33
CA ASN A 109 24.59 8.51 12.41
C ASN A 109 25.30 9.78 11.89
N GLY A 110 24.55 10.84 11.55
CA GLY A 110 25.08 12.12 11.09
C GLY A 110 25.46 12.19 9.61
N GLN A 111 24.97 11.23 8.79
CA GLN A 111 25.13 11.29 7.34
C GLN A 111 24.00 12.13 6.74
N ASP A 112 24.33 13.12 5.93
CA ASP A 112 23.34 13.88 5.16
C ASP A 112 22.80 13.05 4.00
N VAL A 113 21.72 12.30 4.26
CA VAL A 113 21.07 11.44 3.26
C VAL A 113 19.90 12.12 2.56
N HIS A 114 19.69 13.43 2.80
CA HIS A 114 18.56 14.18 2.26
C HIS A 114 17.23 13.42 2.45
N ILE A 115 16.93 13.08 3.71
CA ILE A 115 15.90 12.08 4.07
C ILE A 115 14.53 12.37 3.46
N ASN A 116 14.14 13.65 3.35
CA ASN A 116 12.86 14.02 2.72
C ASN A 116 12.79 13.64 1.26
N GLU A 117 13.81 14.01 0.49
CA GLU A 117 13.89 13.69 -0.94
C GLU A 117 13.85 12.16 -1.15
N MET A 118 14.55 11.42 -0.30
CA MET A 118 14.59 9.95 -0.37
C MET A 118 13.27 9.33 0.03
N ILE A 119 12.59 9.81 1.08
CA ILE A 119 11.28 9.30 1.50
C ILE A 119 10.22 9.60 0.44
N PHE A 120 10.12 10.83 -0.08
CA PHE A 120 9.18 11.17 -1.14
C PHE A 120 9.42 10.35 -2.41
N THR A 121 10.69 10.16 -2.78
CA THR A 121 11.06 9.29 -3.91
C THR A 121 10.65 7.85 -3.66
N GLY A 122 10.91 7.32 -2.47
CA GLY A 122 10.53 5.95 -2.07
C GLY A 122 9.02 5.73 -2.08
N VAL A 123 8.24 6.66 -1.52
CA VAL A 123 6.76 6.64 -1.55
C VAL A 123 6.26 6.72 -3.00
N GLY A 124 6.85 7.61 -3.80
CA GLY A 124 6.49 7.75 -5.21
C GLY A 124 6.74 6.47 -6.00
N LEU A 125 7.90 5.85 -5.84
CA LEU A 125 8.22 4.56 -6.48
C LEU A 125 7.28 3.45 -6.01
N LEU A 126 6.98 3.38 -4.71
CA LEU A 126 6.00 2.44 -4.15
C LEU A 126 4.63 2.63 -4.83
N PHE A 127 4.14 3.86 -4.93
CA PHE A 127 2.87 4.16 -5.58
C PHE A 127 2.86 3.80 -7.06
N ILE A 128 3.94 4.06 -7.80
CA ILE A 128 4.09 3.66 -9.21
C ILE A 128 4.02 2.13 -9.34
N VAL A 129 4.73 1.39 -8.50
CA VAL A 129 4.69 -0.08 -8.52
C VAL A 129 3.30 -0.59 -8.19
N LEU A 130 2.68 -0.14 -7.09
CA LEU A 130 1.33 -0.56 -6.70
C LEU A 130 0.31 -0.21 -7.79
N GLY A 131 0.38 0.99 -8.36
CA GLY A 131 -0.51 1.47 -9.40
C GLY A 131 -0.41 0.66 -10.70
N ASN A 132 0.81 0.32 -11.12
CA ASN A 132 1.04 -0.46 -12.34
C ASN A 132 0.47 -1.90 -12.27
N TYR A 133 0.32 -2.43 -11.08
CA TYR A 133 -0.22 -3.77 -10.86
C TYR A 133 -1.67 -3.76 -10.35
N ALA A 134 -2.22 -2.62 -9.93
CA ALA A 134 -3.56 -2.52 -9.34
C ALA A 134 -4.65 -3.13 -10.25
N GLY A 135 -4.62 -2.84 -11.55
CA GLY A 135 -5.59 -3.39 -12.50
C GLY A 135 -5.49 -4.91 -12.73
N LYS A 136 -4.46 -5.58 -12.19
CA LYS A 136 -4.27 -7.04 -12.27
C LYS A 136 -4.72 -7.76 -11.00
N VAL A 137 -5.13 -7.01 -9.97
CA VAL A 137 -5.67 -7.57 -8.72
C VAL A 137 -7.08 -8.09 -8.98
N ARG A 138 -7.31 -9.38 -8.74
CA ARG A 138 -8.64 -9.99 -8.80
C ARG A 138 -9.44 -9.66 -7.54
N LYS A 139 -10.77 -9.76 -7.64
CA LYS A 139 -11.67 -9.49 -6.52
C LYS A 139 -11.34 -10.35 -5.30
N ASN A 140 -11.09 -9.71 -4.17
CA ASN A 140 -10.72 -10.33 -2.90
C ASN A 140 -11.02 -9.40 -1.72
N PHE A 141 -10.91 -9.91 -0.48
CA PHE A 141 -11.23 -9.13 0.72
C PHE A 141 -10.02 -8.40 1.36
N PHE A 142 -8.80 -8.60 0.86
CA PHE A 142 -7.59 -8.15 1.55
C PHE A 142 -6.85 -7.02 0.82
N ILE A 143 -6.76 -7.09 -0.51
CA ILE A 143 -5.92 -6.19 -1.31
C ILE A 143 -6.77 -5.44 -2.33
N GLY A 144 -6.70 -4.11 -2.34
CA GLY A 144 -7.33 -3.25 -3.33
C GLY A 144 -8.37 -2.29 -2.77
N ILE A 145 -9.10 -1.63 -3.68
CA ILE A 145 -10.16 -0.66 -3.40
C ILE A 145 -11.46 -1.43 -3.16
N ARG A 146 -11.79 -1.61 -1.88
CA ARG A 146 -12.92 -2.43 -1.42
C ARG A 146 -14.07 -1.52 -0.99
N THR A 147 -14.98 -1.26 -1.89
CA THR A 147 -16.26 -0.63 -1.62
C THR A 147 -17.36 -1.68 -1.75
N PRO A 148 -18.58 -1.47 -1.22
CA PRO A 148 -19.70 -2.39 -1.47
C PRO A 148 -19.88 -2.67 -2.96
N TRP A 149 -19.71 -1.66 -3.79
CA TRP A 149 -19.91 -1.74 -5.24
C TRP A 149 -18.83 -2.54 -5.97
N THR A 150 -17.55 -2.39 -5.56
CA THR A 150 -16.47 -3.19 -6.14
C THR A 150 -16.57 -4.66 -5.73
N LEU A 151 -17.02 -4.94 -4.51
CA LEU A 151 -17.20 -6.31 -4.04
C LEU A 151 -18.44 -6.98 -4.67
N ALA A 152 -19.47 -6.21 -5.04
CA ALA A 152 -20.68 -6.73 -5.66
C ALA A 152 -20.51 -7.10 -7.13
N SER A 153 -19.64 -6.40 -7.91
CA SER A 153 -19.48 -6.59 -9.35
C SER A 153 -18.01 -6.68 -9.78
N ASP A 154 -17.68 -7.72 -10.56
CA ASP A 154 -16.33 -7.93 -11.12
C ASP A 154 -15.95 -6.87 -12.14
N GLU A 155 -16.93 -6.37 -12.91
CA GLU A 155 -16.70 -5.31 -13.89
C GLU A 155 -16.40 -3.98 -13.18
N VAL A 156 -17.17 -3.64 -12.12
CA VAL A 156 -16.92 -2.45 -11.30
C VAL A 156 -15.56 -2.56 -10.61
N TRP A 157 -15.21 -3.74 -10.08
CA TRP A 157 -13.88 -4.00 -9.52
C TRP A 157 -12.79 -3.70 -10.54
N SER A 158 -12.87 -4.31 -11.72
CA SER A 158 -11.85 -4.17 -12.76
C SER A 158 -11.70 -2.72 -13.23
N ARG A 159 -12.80 -2.00 -13.48
CA ARG A 159 -12.74 -0.58 -13.90
C ARG A 159 -12.19 0.33 -12.83
N THR A 160 -12.62 0.14 -11.58
CA THR A 160 -12.17 0.94 -10.45
C THR A 160 -10.67 0.76 -10.20
N HIS A 161 -10.18 -0.48 -10.23
CA HIS A 161 -8.75 -0.74 -10.02
C HIS A 161 -7.88 -0.25 -11.17
N ARG A 162 -8.37 -0.26 -12.42
CA ARG A 162 -7.65 0.37 -13.55
C ARG A 162 -7.56 1.88 -13.40
N LEU A 163 -8.64 2.55 -12.98
CA LEU A 163 -8.61 3.98 -12.71
C LEU A 163 -7.71 4.30 -11.51
N GLY A 164 -7.91 3.62 -10.38
CA GLY A 164 -7.10 3.79 -9.19
C GLY A 164 -5.61 3.59 -9.46
N GLY A 165 -5.26 2.56 -10.25
CA GLY A 165 -3.87 2.32 -10.66
C GLY A 165 -3.24 3.49 -11.41
N ARG A 166 -3.98 4.12 -12.34
CA ARG A 166 -3.51 5.32 -13.06
C ARG A 166 -3.31 6.50 -12.11
N ILE A 167 -4.26 6.70 -11.18
CA ILE A 167 -4.15 7.76 -10.15
C ILE A 167 -2.92 7.52 -9.27
N PHE A 168 -2.68 6.28 -8.82
CA PHE A 168 -1.49 5.92 -8.04
C PHE A 168 -0.20 6.25 -8.79
N ILE A 169 -0.11 5.92 -10.08
CA ILE A 169 1.08 6.24 -10.89
C ILE A 169 1.29 7.75 -10.99
N LEU A 170 0.24 8.53 -11.30
CA LEU A 170 0.33 9.98 -11.44
C LEU A 170 0.76 10.64 -10.11
N ILE A 171 0.17 10.19 -9.00
CA ILE A 171 0.53 10.71 -7.68
C ILE A 171 1.92 10.23 -7.27
N GLY A 172 2.32 9.01 -7.63
CA GLY A 172 3.69 8.55 -7.42
C GLY A 172 4.73 9.42 -8.13
N LEU A 173 4.47 9.81 -9.38
CA LEU A 173 5.30 10.76 -10.11
C LEU A 173 5.32 12.14 -9.44
N PHE A 174 4.15 12.62 -9.00
CA PHE A 174 4.05 13.87 -8.25
C PHE A 174 4.86 13.83 -6.95
N MET A 175 4.80 12.71 -6.19
CA MET A 175 5.60 12.55 -4.96
C MET A 175 7.10 12.62 -5.24
N ILE A 176 7.59 11.97 -6.29
CA ILE A 176 9.00 12.05 -6.68
C ILE A 176 9.38 13.51 -6.97
N LEU A 177 8.58 14.21 -7.79
CA LEU A 177 8.83 15.61 -8.09
C LEU A 177 8.78 16.49 -6.84
N ASN A 178 7.84 16.21 -5.92
CA ASN A 178 7.71 16.95 -4.67
C ASN A 178 8.96 16.82 -3.79
N GLY A 179 9.61 15.66 -3.76
CA GLY A 179 10.86 15.47 -3.02
C GLY A 179 11.93 16.52 -3.40
N PHE A 180 12.03 16.88 -4.68
CA PHE A 180 13.02 17.84 -5.18
C PHE A 180 12.51 19.28 -5.24
N MET A 181 11.23 19.50 -5.57
CA MET A 181 10.66 20.83 -5.81
C MET A 181 10.00 21.46 -4.58
N ARG A 182 9.69 20.67 -3.54
CA ARG A 182 9.07 21.11 -2.28
C ARG A 182 7.79 21.91 -2.54
N PHE A 183 6.83 21.29 -3.23
CA PHE A 183 5.53 21.92 -3.50
C PHE A 183 4.79 22.26 -2.21
N PRO A 184 3.92 23.29 -2.22
CA PRO A 184 3.10 23.66 -1.08
C PRO A 184 2.27 22.48 -0.55
N VAL A 185 2.12 22.39 0.77
CA VAL A 185 1.44 21.29 1.50
C VAL A 185 0.03 20.99 1.01
N GLN A 186 -0.70 22.00 0.56
CA GLN A 186 -2.05 21.81 0.02
C GLN A 186 -2.10 20.84 -1.17
N TRP A 187 -1.03 20.76 -1.98
CA TRP A 187 -0.95 19.81 -3.08
C TRP A 187 -0.74 18.37 -2.59
N LEU A 188 0.00 18.19 -1.49
CA LEU A 188 0.13 16.88 -0.83
C LEU A 188 -1.22 16.42 -0.27
N ILE A 189 -1.92 17.31 0.45
CA ILE A 189 -3.25 17.03 0.98
C ILE A 189 -4.22 16.71 -0.17
N ALA A 190 -4.22 17.52 -1.24
CA ALA A 190 -5.06 17.25 -2.41
C ALA A 190 -4.76 15.88 -3.03
N SER A 191 -3.50 15.47 -3.12
CA SER A 191 -3.11 14.17 -3.66
C SER A 191 -3.65 13.00 -2.82
N ILE A 192 -3.62 13.10 -1.49
CA ILE A 192 -4.19 12.12 -0.56
C ILE A 192 -5.71 12.03 -0.75
N VAL A 193 -6.38 13.17 -0.82
CA VAL A 193 -7.84 13.23 -1.04
C VAL A 193 -8.22 12.60 -2.38
N ILE A 194 -7.49 12.89 -3.45
CA ILE A 194 -7.72 12.33 -4.78
C ILE A 194 -7.57 10.80 -4.77
N VAL A 195 -6.47 10.29 -4.20
CA VAL A 195 -6.24 8.82 -4.10
C VAL A 195 -7.36 8.13 -3.33
N ALA A 196 -7.85 8.75 -2.26
CA ALA A 196 -8.86 8.13 -1.41
C ALA A 196 -10.26 8.23 -2.03
N LEU A 197 -10.69 9.42 -2.44
CA LEU A 197 -12.09 9.67 -2.79
C LEU A 197 -12.44 9.36 -4.25
N VAL A 198 -11.56 9.65 -5.21
CA VAL A 198 -11.91 9.48 -6.63
C VAL A 198 -12.25 8.04 -6.97
N PRO A 199 -11.50 7.00 -6.55
CA PRO A 199 -11.88 5.62 -6.84
C PRO A 199 -13.17 5.18 -6.13
N ILE A 200 -13.42 5.69 -4.92
CA ILE A 200 -14.66 5.38 -4.17
C ILE A 200 -15.87 5.93 -4.92
N VAL A 201 -15.86 7.23 -5.24
CA VAL A 201 -16.95 7.88 -5.98
C VAL A 201 -17.14 7.23 -7.36
N TYR A 202 -16.04 6.94 -8.05
CA TYR A 202 -16.09 6.28 -9.35
C TYR A 202 -16.72 4.89 -9.25
N SER A 203 -16.41 4.10 -8.22
CA SER A 203 -16.99 2.77 -8.04
C SER A 203 -18.52 2.82 -7.87
N PHE A 204 -19.02 3.82 -7.12
CA PHE A 204 -20.46 4.08 -6.98
C PHE A 204 -21.12 4.43 -8.30
N VAL A 205 -20.54 5.42 -9.02
CA VAL A 205 -21.11 5.90 -10.30
C VAL A 205 -21.13 4.79 -11.34
N ILE A 206 -20.07 4.00 -11.45
CA ILE A 206 -20.00 2.88 -12.42
C ILE A 206 -20.95 1.76 -12.03
N TYR A 207 -21.09 1.41 -10.75
CA TYR A 207 -22.04 0.41 -10.29
C TYR A 207 -23.48 0.82 -10.67
N ARG A 208 -23.85 2.06 -10.38
CA ARG A 208 -25.18 2.59 -10.73
C ARG A 208 -25.47 2.54 -12.24
N ARG A 209 -24.43 2.70 -13.09
CA ARG A 209 -24.58 2.67 -14.56
C ARG A 209 -24.68 1.27 -15.15
N ILE A 210 -24.05 0.27 -14.52
CA ILE A 210 -23.93 -1.09 -15.06
C ILE A 210 -24.96 -2.02 -14.45
N GLU A 211 -25.05 -2.02 -13.11
CA GLU A 211 -25.88 -2.97 -12.36
C GLU A 211 -27.22 -2.34 -11.93
N GLY A 212 -27.27 -1.02 -11.68
CA GLY A 212 -28.43 -0.34 -11.10
C GLY A 212 -28.63 -0.63 -9.61
N PHE A 213 -29.75 -0.15 -9.07
CA PHE A 213 -30.18 -0.39 -7.69
C PHE A 213 -31.63 -0.89 -7.64
N GLU A 214 -32.23 -1.17 -8.79
CA GLU A 214 -33.57 -1.73 -8.83
C GLU A 214 -33.54 -3.19 -8.39
N PRO A 215 -34.51 -3.62 -7.57
CA PRO A 215 -34.62 -5.05 -7.22
C PRO A 215 -34.80 -5.85 -8.49
N ASP A 216 -34.09 -7.00 -8.58
CA ASP A 216 -34.31 -7.96 -9.66
C ASP A 216 -35.77 -8.39 -9.65
N GLU A 217 -36.52 -8.09 -10.73
CA GLU A 217 -37.95 -8.46 -10.80
C GLU A 217 -38.19 -9.97 -10.62
N ALA A 218 -37.19 -10.77 -11.00
CA ALA A 218 -37.19 -12.21 -10.76
C ALA A 218 -37.04 -12.62 -9.29
N ALA A 219 -36.62 -11.69 -8.42
CA ALA A 219 -36.46 -11.95 -6.97
C ALA A 219 -37.69 -11.48 -6.15
N LYS A 220 -38.73 -10.95 -6.79
CA LYS A 220 -39.99 -10.67 -6.08
C LYS A 220 -40.62 -12.00 -5.69
N PRO A 221 -40.90 -12.24 -4.38
CA PRO A 221 -41.68 -13.40 -3.99
C PRO A 221 -43.03 -13.32 -4.71
N ASP A 222 -43.42 -14.42 -5.35
CA ASP A 222 -44.75 -14.55 -5.97
C ASP A 222 -45.80 -14.64 -4.85
N TYR A 223 -46.26 -13.47 -4.38
CA TYR A 223 -47.33 -13.37 -3.39
C TYR A 223 -48.73 -13.64 -3.99
N ASP A 224 -48.83 -13.75 -5.32
CA ASP A 224 -50.09 -13.94 -6.02
C ASP A 224 -50.34 -15.41 -6.44
N SER A 225 -49.48 -16.36 -6.07
CA SER A 225 -49.79 -17.78 -6.25
C SER A 225 -50.94 -18.14 -5.29
N PRO A 226 -52.15 -18.50 -5.81
CA PRO A 226 -53.23 -18.91 -4.93
C PRO A 226 -52.81 -20.19 -4.20
N ALA A 227 -52.98 -20.16 -2.87
CA ALA A 227 -52.78 -21.35 -2.05
C ALA A 227 -53.64 -22.49 -2.62
N GLU A 228 -52.99 -23.53 -3.15
CA GLU A 228 -53.66 -24.73 -3.56
C GLU A 228 -54.37 -25.30 -2.31
N SER A 229 -55.68 -25.22 -2.36
CA SER A 229 -56.61 -25.75 -1.35
C SER A 229 -56.86 -27.26 -1.56
#